data_132766f2127760e7203a0ef285c3e301
#
_entry.id   132766f2127760e7203a0ef285c3e301
#
_cell.length_a   1.000
_cell.length_b   1.000
_cell.length_c   1.000
_cell.angle_alpha   90.00
_cell.angle_beta   90.00
_cell.angle_gamma   90.00
#
_symmetry.space_group_name_H-M   'P 1'
#
loop_
_entity.id
_entity.type
_entity.pdbx_description
1 polymer ?
#
loop_
_entity_poly.entity_id
_entity_poly.type
_entity_poly.pdbx_seq_one_letter_code
_entity_poly.pdbx_strand_id
1 'polypeptide(L)'
;MSEPSTQPGSKTELLERMRAGREEWDALIAQIPDSARTEPALAGGWSVKDLIAHVAAFENWTAAQIRAANEGRAPADRELYGVEEVTVDPEGWDLDRENAAIYARYKETPLAEVMTFSSQAFADLITAVAAVSDEDFARSGAQTWTGDRTLLEIIPEQCYAHYEQHAGELRSISGDDIP
;
A
#
# COMPACT_ATOMS: atom_id res chain seq x y z
N MET A 1 28.67 -3.90 -14.79
CA MET A 1 27.29 -4.46 -14.88
C MET A 1 26.42 -3.42 -14.16
N SER A 2 25.59 -2.70 -14.93
CA SER A 2 24.66 -1.73 -14.33
C SER A 2 23.63 -2.54 -13.56
N GLU A 3 23.39 -2.19 -12.30
CA GLU A 3 22.26 -2.72 -11.55
C GLU A 3 20.96 -2.44 -12.35
N PRO A 4 20.02 -3.39 -12.44
CA PRO A 4 18.77 -3.12 -13.09
C PRO A 4 18.12 -1.90 -12.42
N SER A 5 17.69 -0.92 -13.21
CA SER A 5 16.97 0.25 -12.72
C SER A 5 15.80 -0.22 -11.86
N THR A 6 15.74 0.22 -10.61
CA THR A 6 14.68 -0.14 -9.67
C THR A 6 13.32 0.44 -10.09
N GLN A 7 13.32 1.40 -11.03
CA GLN A 7 12.09 1.99 -11.57
C GLN A 7 11.62 1.26 -12.83
N PRO A 8 10.30 0.99 -12.93
CA PRO A 8 9.70 0.43 -14.16
C PRO A 8 9.79 1.44 -15.30
N GLY A 9 10.09 0.95 -16.51
CA GLY A 9 10.21 1.79 -17.71
C GLY A 9 8.86 2.09 -18.39
N SER A 10 7.77 1.46 -17.96
CA SER A 10 6.43 1.63 -18.53
C SER A 10 5.32 1.25 -17.56
N LYS A 11 4.09 1.69 -17.85
CA LYS A 11 2.89 1.27 -17.12
C LYS A 11 2.67 -0.25 -17.15
N THR A 12 2.93 -0.89 -18.29
CA THR A 12 2.80 -2.35 -18.42
C THR A 12 3.77 -3.07 -17.49
N GLU A 13 5.04 -2.68 -17.51
CA GLU A 13 6.05 -3.24 -16.60
C GLU A 13 5.71 -2.98 -15.13
N LEU A 14 5.21 -1.79 -14.80
CA LEU A 14 4.75 -1.50 -13.43
C LEU A 14 3.64 -2.45 -13.00
N LEU A 15 2.60 -2.62 -13.82
CA LEU A 15 1.48 -3.53 -13.51
C LEU A 15 1.92 -4.99 -13.36
N GLU A 16 2.92 -5.43 -14.11
CA GLU A 16 3.53 -6.75 -13.97
C GLU A 16 4.27 -6.88 -12.63
N ARG A 17 5.11 -5.90 -12.30
CA ARG A 17 5.84 -5.88 -11.01
C ARG A 17 4.90 -5.80 -9.81
N MET A 18 3.82 -5.02 -9.89
CA MET A 18 2.80 -4.95 -8.84
C MET A 18 2.17 -6.32 -8.58
N ARG A 19 1.81 -7.06 -9.63
CA ARG A 19 1.22 -8.40 -9.48
C ARG A 19 2.23 -9.39 -8.91
N ALA A 20 3.45 -9.40 -9.43
CA ALA A 20 4.51 -10.28 -8.94
C ALA A 20 4.83 -10.01 -7.46
N GLY A 21 5.02 -8.74 -7.08
CA GLY A 21 5.26 -8.37 -5.69
C GLY A 21 4.09 -8.72 -4.76
N ARG A 22 2.86 -8.62 -5.24
CA ARG A 22 1.68 -9.04 -4.47
C ARG A 22 1.64 -10.56 -4.28
N GLU A 23 1.97 -11.34 -5.30
CA GLU A 23 2.06 -12.80 -5.19
C GLU A 23 3.11 -13.22 -4.16
N GLU A 24 4.28 -12.58 -4.15
CA GLU A 24 5.33 -12.82 -3.16
C GLU A 24 4.88 -12.42 -1.75
N TRP A 25 4.24 -11.27 -1.59
CA TRP A 25 3.68 -10.81 -0.32
C TRP A 25 2.64 -11.78 0.24
N ASP A 26 1.68 -12.20 -0.57
CA ASP A 26 0.65 -13.15 -0.18
C ASP A 26 1.24 -14.52 0.17
N ALA A 27 2.29 -14.96 -0.55
CA ALA A 27 3.00 -16.20 -0.24
C ALA A 27 3.73 -16.14 1.11
N LEU A 28 4.36 -15.02 1.47
CA LEU A 28 4.97 -14.82 2.79
C LEU A 28 3.91 -14.86 3.91
N ILE A 29 2.80 -14.16 3.72
CA ILE A 29 1.70 -14.19 4.68
C ILE A 29 1.15 -15.60 4.85
N ALA A 30 1.01 -16.36 3.76
CA ALA A 30 0.46 -17.71 3.78
C ALA A 30 1.30 -18.71 4.61
N GLN A 31 2.60 -18.46 4.78
CA GLN A 31 3.47 -19.27 5.61
C GLN A 31 3.25 -19.08 7.11
N ILE A 32 2.61 -17.98 7.52
CA ILE A 32 2.34 -17.64 8.93
C ILE A 32 0.97 -18.17 9.31
N PRO A 33 0.83 -19.04 10.33
CA PRO A 33 -0.47 -19.53 10.80
C PRO A 33 -1.39 -18.40 11.26
N ASP A 34 -2.70 -18.51 11.04
CA ASP A 34 -3.70 -17.49 11.39
C ASP A 34 -3.60 -17.06 12.87
N SER A 35 -3.35 -18.00 13.77
CA SER A 35 -3.17 -17.69 15.19
C SER A 35 -1.95 -16.80 15.46
N ALA A 36 -0.87 -16.97 14.71
CA ALA A 36 0.33 -16.15 14.85
C ALA A 36 0.17 -14.77 14.16
N ARG A 37 -0.71 -14.66 13.17
CA ARG A 37 -0.97 -13.37 12.49
C ARG A 37 -1.66 -12.34 13.37
N THR A 38 -2.33 -12.76 14.44
CA THR A 38 -3.06 -11.88 15.36
C THR A 38 -2.31 -11.57 16.65
N GLU A 39 -1.23 -12.29 16.93
CA GLU A 39 -0.41 -12.04 18.11
C GLU A 39 0.57 -10.89 17.88
N PRO A 40 0.79 -10.02 18.89
CA PRO A 40 1.80 -8.97 18.82
C PRO A 40 3.20 -9.57 18.70
N ALA A 41 3.82 -9.42 17.52
CA ALA A 41 5.13 -10.02 17.23
C ALA A 41 6.09 -9.05 16.53
N LEU A 42 5.59 -7.91 16.08
CA LEU A 42 6.36 -6.89 15.37
C LEU A 42 6.73 -5.71 16.27
N ALA A 43 7.60 -4.84 15.77
CA ALA A 43 7.99 -3.62 16.47
C ALA A 43 6.77 -2.77 16.85
N GLY A 44 6.83 -2.08 17.99
CA GLY A 44 5.71 -1.26 18.47
C GLY A 44 4.50 -2.05 18.97
N GLY A 45 4.59 -3.39 19.07
CA GLY A 45 3.50 -4.26 19.50
C GLY A 45 2.46 -4.56 18.41
N TRP A 46 2.82 -4.35 17.16
CA TRP A 46 1.98 -4.70 16.02
C TRP A 46 1.92 -6.22 15.80
N SER A 47 0.82 -6.68 15.27
CA SER A 47 0.65 -8.03 14.73
C SER A 47 0.86 -8.02 13.21
N VAL A 48 1.00 -9.21 12.61
CA VAL A 48 1.01 -9.35 11.14
C VAL A 48 -0.30 -8.83 10.53
N LYS A 49 -1.43 -9.02 11.21
CA LYS A 49 -2.73 -8.47 10.80
C LYS A 49 -2.68 -6.94 10.71
N ASP A 50 -2.06 -6.28 11.68
CA ASP A 50 -1.96 -4.81 11.70
C ASP A 50 -1.06 -4.32 10.57
N LEU A 51 0.03 -5.03 10.27
CA LEU A 51 0.90 -4.75 9.15
C LEU A 51 0.17 -4.91 7.79
N ILE A 52 -0.62 -5.98 7.62
CA ILE A 52 -1.45 -6.18 6.42
C ILE A 52 -2.44 -5.02 6.25
N ALA A 53 -3.09 -4.60 7.34
CA ALA A 53 -4.03 -3.48 7.31
C ALA A 53 -3.35 -2.15 6.96
N HIS A 54 -2.13 -1.93 7.48
CA HIS A 54 -1.31 -0.76 7.18
C HIS A 54 -0.98 -0.67 5.69
N VAL A 55 -0.43 -1.72 5.12
CA VAL A 55 -0.10 -1.77 3.68
C VAL A 55 -1.36 -1.57 2.82
N ALA A 56 -2.46 -2.25 3.16
CA ALA A 56 -3.73 -2.12 2.45
C ALA A 56 -4.32 -0.69 2.52
N ALA A 57 -4.10 0.03 3.61
CA ALA A 57 -4.54 1.41 3.75
C ALA A 57 -3.80 2.34 2.78
N PHE A 58 -2.49 2.18 2.59
CA PHE A 58 -1.72 2.94 1.61
C PHE A 58 -2.12 2.61 0.17
N GLU A 59 -2.37 1.35 -0.15
CA GLU A 59 -2.88 0.92 -1.46
C GLU A 59 -4.26 1.55 -1.74
N ASN A 60 -5.18 1.50 -0.77
CA ASN A 60 -6.51 2.09 -0.88
C ASN A 60 -6.44 3.61 -1.07
N TRP A 61 -5.61 4.29 -0.27
CA TRP A 61 -5.39 5.72 -0.38
C TRP A 61 -4.90 6.10 -1.79
N THR A 62 -3.90 5.39 -2.30
CA THR A 62 -3.34 5.62 -3.63
C THR A 62 -4.38 5.37 -4.74
N ALA A 63 -5.14 4.28 -4.64
CA ALA A 63 -6.22 3.98 -5.58
C ALA A 63 -7.30 5.08 -5.60
N ALA A 64 -7.68 5.61 -4.44
CA ALA A 64 -8.66 6.67 -4.32
C ALA A 64 -8.15 7.99 -4.94
N GLN A 65 -6.88 8.35 -4.71
CA GLN A 65 -6.25 9.52 -5.31
C GLN A 65 -6.23 9.44 -6.83
N ILE A 66 -5.77 8.32 -7.39
CA ILE A 66 -5.71 8.12 -8.84
C ILE A 66 -7.12 8.17 -9.44
N ARG A 67 -8.08 7.50 -8.84
CA ARG A 67 -9.47 7.43 -9.30
C ARG A 67 -10.12 8.81 -9.34
N ALA A 68 -9.99 9.56 -8.25
CA ALA A 68 -10.53 10.92 -8.17
C ALA A 68 -9.88 11.87 -9.20
N ALA A 69 -8.57 11.77 -9.38
CA ALA A 69 -7.86 12.57 -10.38
C ALA A 69 -8.30 12.23 -11.84
N ASN A 70 -8.51 10.93 -12.14
CA ASN A 70 -9.04 10.52 -13.45
C ASN A 70 -10.48 11.04 -13.70
N GLU A 71 -11.25 11.28 -12.64
CA GLU A 71 -12.59 11.87 -12.69
C GLU A 71 -12.56 13.41 -12.64
N GLY A 72 -11.39 14.02 -12.54
CA GLY A 72 -11.21 15.49 -12.50
C GLY A 72 -11.71 16.14 -11.19
N ARG A 73 -11.72 15.40 -10.08
CA ARG A 73 -12.14 15.86 -8.76
C ARG A 73 -11.08 15.58 -7.69
N ALA A 74 -11.25 16.18 -6.53
CA ALA A 74 -10.52 15.73 -5.32
C ALA A 74 -11.17 14.47 -4.73
N PRO A 75 -10.39 13.56 -4.12
CA PRO A 75 -10.95 12.44 -3.37
C PRO A 75 -11.67 12.93 -2.11
N ALA A 76 -12.73 12.24 -1.72
CA ALA A 76 -13.39 12.51 -0.44
C ALA A 76 -12.65 11.80 0.70
N ASP A 77 -12.71 12.35 1.92
CA ASP A 77 -12.09 11.75 3.11
C ASP A 77 -12.52 10.30 3.32
N ARG A 78 -13.78 10.00 3.05
CA ARG A 78 -14.30 8.63 3.11
C ARG A 78 -13.60 7.67 2.15
N GLU A 79 -13.20 8.13 0.97
CA GLU A 79 -12.47 7.31 -0.02
C GLU A 79 -11.02 7.07 0.42
N LEU A 80 -10.39 8.09 1.01
CA LEU A 80 -9.01 8.04 1.47
C LEU A 80 -8.89 7.26 2.78
N TYR A 81 -9.70 7.64 3.76
CA TYR A 81 -9.54 7.23 5.15
C TYR A 81 -10.71 6.37 5.65
N GLY A 82 -11.78 6.21 4.86
CA GLY A 82 -12.99 5.48 5.19
C GLY A 82 -13.83 6.10 6.31
N VAL A 83 -13.63 7.37 6.59
CA VAL A 83 -14.41 8.20 7.52
C VAL A 83 -14.97 9.41 6.78
N GLU A 84 -16.08 9.97 7.25
CA GLU A 84 -16.77 11.07 6.53
C GLU A 84 -15.98 12.39 6.59
N GLU A 85 -15.21 12.60 7.64
CA GLU A 85 -14.44 13.83 7.85
C GLU A 85 -13.15 13.51 8.59
N VAL A 86 -12.03 13.98 8.07
CA VAL A 86 -10.72 13.91 8.73
C VAL A 86 -10.35 15.30 9.25
N THR A 87 -10.02 15.37 10.52
CA THR A 87 -9.42 16.58 11.05
C THR A 87 -7.99 16.67 10.55
N VAL A 88 -7.76 17.52 9.55
CA VAL A 88 -6.41 17.79 9.03
C VAL A 88 -5.60 18.45 10.15
N ASP A 89 -4.47 17.86 10.47
CA ASP A 89 -3.55 18.43 11.43
C ASP A 89 -2.96 19.74 10.87
N PRO A 90 -3.06 20.86 11.59
CA PRO A 90 -2.47 22.13 11.16
C PRO A 90 -0.93 22.09 11.06
N GLU A 91 -0.28 21.09 11.65
CA GLU A 91 1.18 20.90 11.56
C GLU A 91 1.63 20.16 10.29
N GLY A 92 0.68 19.69 9.45
CA GLY A 92 0.95 19.01 8.20
C GLY A 92 0.96 17.47 8.31
N TRP A 93 1.36 16.81 7.23
CA TRP A 93 1.42 15.36 7.16
C TRP A 93 2.60 14.81 7.97
N ASP A 94 2.31 13.82 8.82
CA ASP A 94 3.27 13.13 9.69
C ASP A 94 3.04 11.61 9.58
N LEU A 95 4.04 10.88 9.12
CA LEU A 95 3.97 9.44 8.89
C LEU A 95 3.65 8.64 10.16
N ASP A 96 4.20 9.04 11.31
CA ASP A 96 3.97 8.33 12.57
C ASP A 96 2.51 8.49 13.03
N ARG A 97 1.95 9.68 12.82
CA ARG A 97 0.51 9.93 13.09
C ARG A 97 -0.39 9.16 12.14
N GLU A 98 -0.05 9.10 10.86
CA GLU A 98 -0.78 8.31 9.86
C GLU A 98 -0.79 6.83 10.26
N ASN A 99 0.38 6.28 10.58
CA ASN A 99 0.54 4.91 11.04
C ASN A 99 -0.28 4.63 12.31
N ALA A 100 -0.25 5.54 13.28
CA ALA A 100 -1.02 5.43 14.51
C ALA A 100 -2.54 5.46 14.24
N ALA A 101 -3.00 6.29 13.31
CA ALA A 101 -4.40 6.37 12.91
C ALA A 101 -4.87 5.09 12.21
N ILE A 102 -4.08 4.56 11.29
CA ILE A 102 -4.33 3.28 10.61
C ILE A 102 -4.41 2.15 11.64
N TYR A 103 -3.41 2.05 12.54
CA TYR A 103 -3.41 1.06 13.60
C TYR A 103 -4.65 1.15 14.49
N ALA A 104 -4.97 2.35 15.00
CA ALA A 104 -6.13 2.56 15.85
C ALA A 104 -7.45 2.14 15.18
N ARG A 105 -7.55 2.32 13.87
CA ARG A 105 -8.72 1.96 13.08
C ARG A 105 -8.89 0.45 12.93
N TYR A 106 -7.80 -0.28 12.63
CA TYR A 106 -7.88 -1.68 12.23
C TYR A 106 -7.51 -2.69 13.32
N LYS A 107 -6.96 -2.25 14.46
CA LYS A 107 -6.48 -3.15 15.53
C LYS A 107 -7.56 -4.11 16.05
N GLU A 108 -8.82 -3.69 16.11
CA GLU A 108 -9.95 -4.52 16.56
C GLU A 108 -10.65 -5.24 15.38
N THR A 109 -10.24 -4.99 14.14
CA THR A 109 -10.85 -5.61 12.96
C THR A 109 -10.45 -7.09 12.88
N PRO A 110 -11.40 -8.02 12.67
CA PRO A 110 -11.09 -9.44 12.50
C PRO A 110 -10.11 -9.69 11.34
N LEU A 111 -9.22 -10.69 11.49
CA LEU A 111 -8.24 -11.05 10.47
C LEU A 111 -8.89 -11.28 9.10
N ALA A 112 -10.01 -11.99 9.03
CA ALA A 112 -10.69 -12.28 7.76
C ALA A 112 -11.19 -11.01 7.04
N GLU A 113 -11.61 -9.99 7.79
CA GLU A 113 -12.02 -8.70 7.24
C GLU A 113 -10.83 -7.90 6.75
N VAL A 114 -9.70 -7.92 7.49
CA VAL A 114 -8.44 -7.29 7.07
C VAL A 114 -7.90 -7.95 5.78
N MET A 115 -7.94 -9.28 5.68
CA MET A 115 -7.54 -10.00 4.46
C MET A 115 -8.44 -9.63 3.26
N THR A 116 -9.74 -9.49 3.48
CA THR A 116 -10.69 -9.05 2.45
C THR A 116 -10.39 -7.62 2.02
N PHE A 117 -10.18 -6.71 2.97
CA PHE A 117 -9.80 -5.32 2.71
C PHE A 117 -8.49 -5.24 1.90
N SER A 118 -7.46 -5.99 2.30
CA SER A 118 -6.18 -6.03 1.59
C SER A 118 -6.32 -6.50 0.14
N SER A 119 -7.10 -7.55 -0.10
CA SER A 119 -7.36 -8.04 -1.45
C SER A 119 -8.10 -7.02 -2.32
N GLN A 120 -9.10 -6.33 -1.74
CA GLN A 120 -9.87 -5.31 -2.44
C GLN A 120 -9.03 -4.06 -2.72
N ALA A 121 -8.26 -3.58 -1.76
CA ALA A 121 -7.39 -2.41 -1.91
C ALA A 121 -6.39 -2.59 -3.07
N PHE A 122 -5.76 -3.76 -3.14
CA PHE A 122 -4.86 -4.09 -4.24
C PHE A 122 -5.59 -4.16 -5.60
N ALA A 123 -6.75 -4.80 -5.66
CA ALA A 123 -7.54 -4.89 -6.90
C ALA A 123 -7.98 -3.50 -7.39
N ASP A 124 -8.39 -2.64 -6.47
CA ASP A 124 -8.77 -1.25 -6.76
C ASP A 124 -7.58 -0.44 -7.23
N LEU A 125 -6.39 -0.63 -6.64
CA LEU A 125 -5.16 0.04 -7.07
C LEU A 125 -4.77 -0.39 -8.49
N ILE A 126 -4.76 -1.69 -8.79
CA ILE A 126 -4.49 -2.20 -10.15
C ILE A 126 -5.47 -1.59 -11.16
N THR A 127 -6.75 -1.53 -10.82
CA THR A 127 -7.80 -0.97 -11.69
C THR A 127 -7.58 0.53 -11.92
N ALA A 128 -7.28 1.28 -10.88
CA ALA A 128 -7.05 2.71 -10.96
C ALA A 128 -5.80 3.01 -11.83
N VAL A 129 -4.70 2.30 -11.61
CA VAL A 129 -3.45 2.44 -12.40
C VAL A 129 -3.68 2.10 -13.86
N ALA A 130 -4.40 1.01 -14.16
CA ALA A 130 -4.69 0.61 -15.54
C ALA A 130 -5.53 1.64 -16.31
N ALA A 131 -6.39 2.38 -15.61
CA ALA A 131 -7.27 3.41 -16.19
C ALA A 131 -6.56 4.73 -16.54
N VAL A 132 -5.36 4.99 -15.99
CA VAL A 132 -4.59 6.20 -16.33
C VAL A 132 -4.11 6.14 -17.78
N SER A 133 -4.16 7.25 -18.51
CA SER A 133 -3.58 7.32 -19.86
C SER A 133 -2.06 7.16 -19.81
N ASP A 134 -1.44 6.63 -20.88
CA ASP A 134 0.03 6.48 -20.92
C ASP A 134 0.74 7.83 -20.88
N GLU A 135 0.11 8.88 -21.43
CA GLU A 135 0.61 10.25 -21.38
C GLU A 135 0.65 10.79 -19.94
N ASP A 136 -0.47 10.69 -19.21
CA ASP A 136 -0.56 11.17 -17.83
C ASP A 136 0.29 10.34 -16.87
N PHE A 137 0.48 9.06 -17.18
CA PHE A 137 1.24 8.15 -16.36
C PHE A 137 2.74 8.51 -16.30
N ALA A 138 3.30 8.95 -17.42
CA ALA A 138 4.71 9.33 -17.54
C ALA A 138 4.95 10.84 -17.29
N ARG A 139 3.88 11.63 -17.16
CA ARG A 139 3.99 13.08 -17.00
C ARG A 139 4.16 13.47 -15.53
N SER A 140 5.25 14.20 -15.26
CA SER A 140 5.49 14.81 -13.94
C SER A 140 4.36 15.81 -13.61
N GLY A 141 3.88 15.78 -12.37
CA GLY A 141 2.82 16.65 -11.90
C GLY A 141 1.46 16.45 -12.59
N ALA A 142 1.25 15.28 -13.24
CA ALA A 142 -0.03 14.97 -13.89
C ALA A 142 -1.20 14.95 -12.90
N GLN A 143 -0.91 14.62 -11.65
CA GLN A 143 -1.88 14.59 -10.57
C GLN A 143 -1.41 15.48 -9.42
N THR A 144 -2.31 16.26 -8.85
CA THR A 144 -1.98 17.30 -7.86
C THR A 144 -1.31 16.77 -6.60
N TRP A 145 -1.60 15.53 -6.20
CA TRP A 145 -1.05 14.89 -5.02
C TRP A 145 0.36 14.31 -5.21
N THR A 146 0.84 14.21 -6.46
CA THR A 146 2.19 13.66 -6.75
C THR A 146 3.30 14.71 -6.68
N GLY A 147 2.96 15.99 -6.58
CA GLY A 147 3.93 17.08 -6.72
C GLY A 147 4.60 17.02 -8.10
N ASP A 148 5.92 17.14 -8.14
CA ASP A 148 6.70 17.08 -9.38
C ASP A 148 7.09 15.65 -9.80
N ARG A 149 6.56 14.62 -9.12
CA ARG A 149 6.85 13.22 -9.42
C ARG A 149 5.86 12.62 -10.41
N THR A 150 6.30 11.59 -11.10
CA THR A 150 5.44 10.76 -11.97
C THR A 150 4.76 9.65 -11.16
N LEU A 151 3.71 9.04 -11.71
CA LEU A 151 3.12 7.84 -11.12
C LEU A 151 4.07 6.63 -11.15
N LEU A 152 4.98 6.56 -12.14
CA LEU A 152 6.03 5.55 -12.20
C LEU A 152 6.97 5.57 -10.99
N GLU A 153 7.18 6.76 -10.39
CA GLU A 153 8.05 6.93 -9.24
C GLU A 153 7.32 6.69 -7.90
N ILE A 154 6.04 6.99 -7.83
CA ILE A 154 5.29 6.96 -6.57
C ILE A 154 4.66 5.58 -6.31
N ILE A 155 4.02 4.98 -7.33
CA ILE A 155 3.25 3.75 -7.12
C ILE A 155 4.09 2.60 -6.58
N PRO A 156 5.36 2.37 -7.00
CA PRO A 156 6.21 1.34 -6.38
C PRO A 156 6.30 1.45 -4.86
N GLU A 157 6.44 2.68 -4.34
CA GLU A 157 6.56 2.97 -2.90
C GLU A 157 5.28 2.67 -2.11
N GLN A 158 4.14 2.58 -2.79
CA GLN A 158 2.83 2.33 -2.20
C GLN A 158 2.40 0.86 -2.31
N CYS A 159 3.17 0.02 -3.00
CA CYS A 159 2.87 -1.39 -3.19
C CYS A 159 4.13 -2.28 -3.08
N TYR A 160 4.69 -2.81 -4.16
CA TYR A 160 5.72 -3.84 -4.07
C TYR A 160 7.00 -3.40 -3.33
N ALA A 161 7.46 -2.15 -3.45
CA ALA A 161 8.58 -1.67 -2.65
C ALA A 161 8.21 -1.51 -1.16
N HIS A 162 6.94 -1.22 -0.84
CA HIS A 162 6.43 -1.23 0.51
C HIS A 162 6.39 -2.67 1.08
N TYR A 163 5.97 -3.65 0.28
CA TYR A 163 6.07 -5.06 0.68
C TYR A 163 7.51 -5.48 0.98
N GLU A 164 8.47 -5.09 0.13
CA GLU A 164 9.90 -5.40 0.34
C GLU A 164 10.43 -4.81 1.66
N GLN A 165 10.00 -3.60 2.04
CA GLN A 165 10.38 -2.99 3.32
C GLN A 165 9.96 -3.84 4.52
N HIS A 166 8.80 -4.49 4.44
CA HIS A 166 8.22 -5.29 5.51
C HIS A 166 8.48 -6.80 5.38
N ALA A 167 9.00 -7.27 4.25
CA ALA A 167 9.23 -8.70 4.00
C ALA A 167 10.15 -9.35 5.04
N GLY A 168 11.16 -8.60 5.54
CA GLY A 168 12.06 -9.07 6.58
C GLY A 168 11.35 -9.38 7.91
N GLU A 169 10.37 -8.55 8.28
CA GLU A 169 9.56 -8.74 9.48
C GLU A 169 8.72 -10.01 9.39
N LEU A 170 8.10 -10.28 8.23
CA LEU A 170 7.30 -11.48 8.01
C LEU A 170 8.16 -12.76 8.02
N ARG A 171 9.35 -12.72 7.39
CA ARG A 171 10.28 -13.86 7.39
C ARG A 171 10.75 -14.22 8.79
N SER A 172 10.99 -13.24 9.65
CA SER A 172 11.40 -13.48 11.04
C SER A 172 10.33 -14.22 11.87
N ILE A 173 9.05 -14.08 11.50
CA ILE A 173 7.92 -14.76 12.17
C ILE A 173 7.68 -16.14 11.56
N SER A 174 7.85 -16.32 10.25
CA SER A 174 7.69 -17.62 9.60
C SER A 174 8.76 -18.64 9.99
N GLY A 175 9.86 -18.19 10.58
CA GLY A 175 10.99 -19.06 10.95
C GLY A 175 11.93 -19.36 9.79
N ASP A 176 11.79 -18.67 8.67
CA ASP A 176 12.64 -18.81 7.49
C ASP A 176 13.92 -17.95 7.53
N ASP A 177 14.37 -17.54 8.72
CA ASP A 177 15.73 -17.05 8.92
C ASP A 177 16.72 -18.24 8.80
N ILE A 178 16.92 -18.70 7.56
CA ILE A 178 18.03 -19.60 7.23
C ILE A 178 19.19 -18.71 6.73
N PRO A 179 20.36 -18.83 7.40
CA PRO A 179 21.55 -18.05 7.05
C PRO A 179 22.11 -18.40 5.67
#